data_214a14d66b746133bdcf14b8a4b8d9c5
#
_entry.id   214a14d66b746133bdcf14b8a4b8d9c5
#
_cell.length_a   1.000
_cell.length_b   1.000
_cell.length_c   1.000
_cell.angle_alpha   90.00
_cell.angle_beta   90.00
_cell.angle_gamma   90.00
#
_symmetry.space_group_name_H-M   'P 1'
#
loop_
_entity.id
_entity.type
_entity.pdbx_description
1 polymer ?
#
loop_
_entity_poly.entity_id
_entity_poly.type
_entity_poly.pdbx_seq_one_letter_code
_entity_poly.pdbx_strand_id
1 'polypeptide(L)'
;MICLDFDWQIDEFMVYCRSTQLRPQTMKSYEQTLRLFERWCLERMEITTVDKVTESVIRHYIRDLQERGKYSFYAVESQKETNHPDRRRDFRKPISTTSINNYIRNLRVFFNWLDREYTIKRNPMKKIF
;
A
#
# COMPACT_ATOMS: atom_id res chain seq x y z
N MET A 1 -9.35 -18.50 15.11
CA MET A 1 -9.00 -18.38 13.68
C MET A 1 -8.63 -16.93 13.37
N ILE A 2 -7.54 -16.72 12.66
CA ILE A 2 -7.07 -15.37 12.34
C ILE A 2 -7.78 -14.88 11.08
N CYS A 3 -8.33 -13.67 11.15
CA CYS A 3 -8.93 -13.05 9.99
C CYS A 3 -7.81 -12.45 9.12
N LEU A 4 -7.65 -12.99 7.92
CA LEU A 4 -6.60 -12.55 7.01
C LEU A 4 -7.08 -11.49 6.02
N ASP A 5 -8.32 -11.03 6.17
CA ASP A 5 -8.86 -9.99 5.30
C ASP A 5 -7.98 -8.75 5.32
N PHE A 6 -7.65 -8.26 4.14
CA PHE A 6 -6.72 -7.14 3.98
C PHE A 6 -7.23 -5.90 4.71
N ASP A 7 -8.49 -5.57 4.51
CA ASP A 7 -9.09 -4.39 5.11
C ASP A 7 -9.08 -4.47 6.64
N TRP A 8 -9.44 -5.64 7.17
CA TRP A 8 -9.39 -5.89 8.61
C TRP A 8 -7.99 -5.71 9.16
N GLN A 9 -6.98 -6.25 8.48
CA GLN A 9 -5.61 -6.19 8.96
C GLN A 9 -5.06 -4.77 8.93
N ILE A 10 -5.46 -3.98 7.94
CA ILE A 10 -5.06 -2.57 7.90
C ILE A 10 -5.68 -1.82 9.08
N ASP A 11 -6.96 -2.06 9.36
CA ASP A 11 -7.61 -1.44 10.52
C ASP A 11 -6.89 -1.80 11.82
N GLU A 12 -6.55 -3.06 11.98
CA GLU A 12 -5.84 -3.53 13.19
C GLU A 12 -4.45 -2.92 13.28
N PHE A 13 -3.77 -2.79 12.15
CA PHE A 13 -2.46 -2.13 12.13
C PHE A 13 -2.58 -0.67 12.54
N MET A 14 -3.61 0.02 12.10
CA MET A 14 -3.81 1.41 12.48
C MET A 14 -4.10 1.55 13.98
N VAL A 15 -4.83 0.61 14.56
CA VAL A 15 -5.03 0.58 16.02
C VAL A 15 -3.69 0.38 16.73
N TYR A 16 -2.87 -0.53 16.22
CA TYR A 16 -1.54 -0.76 16.76
C TYR A 16 -0.69 0.52 16.71
N CYS A 17 -0.67 1.17 15.56
CA CYS A 17 0.10 2.40 15.38
C CYS A 17 -0.33 3.49 16.37
N ARG A 18 -1.63 3.62 16.56
CA ARG A 18 -2.16 4.62 17.51
C ARG A 18 -1.70 4.29 18.93
N SER A 19 -1.66 3.01 19.27
CA SER A 19 -1.23 2.59 20.61
C SER A 19 0.24 2.86 20.88
N THR A 20 1.06 2.98 19.84
CA THR A 20 2.48 3.30 19.97
C THR A 20 2.74 4.80 19.93
N GLN A 21 1.70 5.59 19.89
CA GLN A 21 1.79 7.05 19.91
C GLN A 21 2.56 7.64 18.73
N LEU A 22 2.41 7.02 17.57
CA LEU A 22 3.00 7.57 16.35
C LEU A 22 2.35 8.91 16.01
N ARG A 23 3.12 9.74 15.33
CA ARG A 23 2.61 11.04 14.89
C ARG A 23 1.45 10.84 13.93
N PRO A 24 0.39 11.67 14.05
CA PRO A 24 -0.77 11.56 13.17
C PRO A 24 -0.40 11.58 11.68
N GLN A 25 0.57 12.39 11.32
CA GLN A 25 1.00 12.50 9.92
C GLN A 25 1.66 11.22 9.42
N THR A 26 2.43 10.56 10.26
CA THR A 26 3.04 9.28 9.93
C THR A 26 1.97 8.21 9.75
N MET A 27 0.99 8.19 10.66
CA MET A 27 -0.11 7.24 10.57
C MET A 27 -0.91 7.44 9.29
N LYS A 28 -1.17 8.69 8.94
CA LYS A 28 -1.88 9.02 7.72
C LYS A 28 -1.12 8.52 6.48
N SER A 29 0.19 8.70 6.47
CA SER A 29 1.03 8.23 5.38
C SER A 29 0.97 6.71 5.25
N TYR A 30 1.05 6.00 6.35
CA TYR A 30 0.95 4.54 6.36
C TYR A 30 -0.41 4.10 5.81
N GLU A 31 -1.48 4.68 6.32
CA GLU A 31 -2.81 4.26 5.91
C GLU A 31 -3.03 4.52 4.42
N GLN A 32 -2.62 5.68 3.94
CA GLN A 32 -2.75 6.01 2.52
C GLN A 32 -2.04 4.99 1.63
N THR A 33 -0.80 4.65 1.98
CA THR A 33 -0.02 3.68 1.22
C THR A 33 -0.71 2.31 1.22
N LEU A 34 -1.17 1.89 2.39
CA LEU A 34 -1.75 0.56 2.55
C LEU A 34 -3.10 0.45 1.84
N ARG A 35 -3.93 1.48 1.90
CA ARG A 35 -5.22 1.45 1.21
C ARG A 35 -5.04 1.43 -0.31
N LEU A 36 -4.06 2.17 -0.82
CA LEU A 36 -3.75 2.15 -2.24
C LEU A 36 -3.24 0.79 -2.68
N PHE A 37 -2.36 0.20 -1.90
CA PHE A 37 -1.83 -1.12 -2.20
C PHE A 37 -2.93 -2.18 -2.15
N GLU A 38 -3.79 -2.11 -1.15
CA GLU A 38 -4.92 -3.02 -1.02
C GLU A 38 -5.80 -2.97 -2.27
N ARG A 39 -6.12 -1.77 -2.72
CA ARG A 39 -6.95 -1.58 -3.90
C ARG A 39 -6.27 -2.15 -5.16
N TRP A 40 -4.98 -1.88 -5.30
CA TRP A 40 -4.23 -2.43 -6.43
C TRP A 40 -4.25 -3.96 -6.41
N CYS A 41 -4.04 -4.54 -5.24
CA CYS A 41 -4.06 -6.00 -5.10
C CYS A 41 -5.41 -6.57 -5.49
N LEU A 42 -6.48 -5.93 -5.06
CA LEU A 42 -7.83 -6.41 -5.39
C LEU A 42 -8.09 -6.32 -6.89
N GLU A 43 -7.79 -5.19 -7.50
CA GLU A 43 -8.15 -4.95 -8.88
C GLU A 43 -7.22 -5.61 -9.90
N ARG A 44 -5.93 -5.72 -9.57
CA ARG A 44 -4.96 -6.25 -10.51
C ARG A 44 -4.60 -7.70 -10.28
N MET A 45 -4.71 -8.16 -9.04
CA MET A 45 -4.28 -9.50 -8.66
C MET A 45 -5.41 -10.34 -8.06
N GLU A 46 -6.57 -9.75 -7.87
CA GLU A 46 -7.71 -10.41 -7.22
C GLU A 46 -7.35 -10.96 -5.83
N ILE A 47 -6.52 -10.22 -5.10
CA ILE A 47 -6.08 -10.59 -3.76
C ILE A 47 -6.90 -9.82 -2.74
N THR A 48 -7.53 -10.53 -1.81
CA THR A 48 -8.33 -9.93 -0.75
C THR A 48 -7.79 -10.22 0.64
N THR A 49 -6.78 -11.10 0.76
CA THR A 49 -6.21 -11.47 2.05
C THR A 49 -4.70 -11.25 2.03
N VAL A 50 -4.15 -10.90 3.19
CA VAL A 50 -2.74 -10.52 3.28
C VAL A 50 -1.78 -11.68 3.06
N ASP A 51 -2.23 -12.90 3.31
CA ASP A 51 -1.40 -14.09 3.15
C ASP A 51 -1.12 -14.44 1.70
N LYS A 52 -1.87 -13.87 0.77
CA LYS A 52 -1.68 -14.11 -0.67
C LYS A 52 -0.68 -13.16 -1.31
N VAL A 53 -0.22 -12.17 -0.57
CA VAL A 53 0.78 -11.24 -1.09
C VAL A 53 2.16 -11.90 -1.03
N THR A 54 2.78 -12.07 -2.19
CA THR A 54 4.11 -12.68 -2.32
C THR A 54 5.13 -11.64 -2.73
N GLU A 55 6.40 -12.02 -2.71
CA GLU A 55 7.46 -11.14 -3.21
C GLU A 55 7.20 -10.73 -4.65
N SER A 56 6.71 -11.67 -5.45
CA SER A 56 6.38 -11.39 -6.85
C SER A 56 5.30 -10.31 -6.96
N VAL A 57 4.29 -10.39 -6.12
CA VAL A 57 3.23 -9.38 -6.10
C VAL A 57 3.82 -8.00 -5.79
N ILE A 58 4.69 -7.93 -4.80
CA ILE A 58 5.34 -6.68 -4.44
C ILE A 58 6.17 -6.13 -5.60
N ARG A 59 6.93 -6.98 -6.28
CA ARG A 59 7.75 -6.56 -7.41
C ARG A 59 6.90 -6.05 -8.56
N HIS A 60 5.79 -6.70 -8.83
CA HIS A 60 4.85 -6.24 -9.85
C HIS A 60 4.24 -4.89 -9.49
N TYR A 61 3.94 -4.69 -8.22
CA TYR A 61 3.42 -3.41 -7.76
C TYR A 61 4.45 -2.29 -7.96
N ILE A 62 5.70 -2.54 -7.58
CA ILE A 62 6.77 -1.55 -7.74
C ILE A 62 6.96 -1.22 -9.21
N ARG A 63 6.99 -2.24 -10.06
CA ARG A 63 7.12 -2.04 -11.50
C ARG A 63 5.96 -1.21 -12.06
N ASP A 64 4.76 -1.51 -11.59
CA ASP A 64 3.58 -0.78 -12.02
C ASP A 64 3.67 0.70 -11.61
N LEU A 65 4.16 0.96 -10.40
CA LEU A 65 4.38 2.33 -9.94
C LEU A 65 5.40 3.06 -10.81
N GLN A 66 6.44 2.36 -11.24
CA GLN A 66 7.48 2.95 -12.09
C GLN A 66 6.95 3.28 -13.48
N GLU A 67 6.07 2.44 -14.01
CA GLU A 67 5.56 2.58 -15.36
C GLU A 67 4.35 3.50 -15.46
N ARG A 68 3.58 3.63 -14.38
CA ARG A 68 2.41 4.48 -14.36
C ARG A 68 2.77 5.91 -14.09
N GLY A 69 1.97 6.81 -14.65
CA GLY A 69 2.04 8.20 -14.26
C GLY A 69 1.43 8.38 -12.88
N LYS A 70 1.85 9.43 -12.22
CA LYS A 70 1.34 9.84 -10.92
C LYS A 70 -0.17 10.03 -11.01
N TYR A 71 -0.90 9.52 -10.03
CA TYR A 71 -2.35 9.62 -9.93
C TYR A 71 -3.14 8.84 -10.96
N SER A 72 -2.49 8.07 -11.85
CA SER A 72 -3.22 7.38 -12.92
C SER A 72 -4.21 6.35 -12.39
N PHE A 73 -3.86 5.65 -11.31
CA PHE A 73 -4.75 4.66 -10.69
C PHE A 73 -5.92 5.35 -10.02
N TYR A 74 -5.64 6.44 -9.33
CA TYR A 74 -6.68 7.24 -8.68
C TYR A 74 -7.66 7.81 -9.67
N ALA A 75 -7.20 8.15 -10.87
CA ALA A 75 -8.04 8.77 -11.88
C ALA A 75 -9.24 7.91 -12.24
N VAL A 76 -9.14 6.60 -12.10
CA VAL A 76 -10.25 5.70 -12.39
C VAL A 76 -11.32 5.74 -11.31
N GLU A 77 -10.95 6.07 -10.08
CA GLU A 77 -11.79 5.86 -8.93
C GLU A 77 -12.40 7.10 -8.32
N SER A 78 -11.60 8.10 -8.08
CA SER A 78 -12.01 9.18 -7.20
C SER A 78 -12.07 10.54 -7.83
N GLN A 79 -11.71 10.64 -9.06
CA GLN A 79 -11.46 11.93 -9.67
C GLN A 79 -12.69 12.66 -10.19
N LYS A 80 -13.79 11.98 -10.27
CA LYS A 80 -14.90 12.47 -11.08
C LYS A 80 -15.45 13.81 -10.68
N GLU A 81 -15.55 14.07 -9.39
CA GLU A 81 -16.28 15.25 -8.96
C GLU A 81 -15.41 16.38 -8.45
N THR A 82 -14.46 16.06 -7.62
CA THR A 82 -13.70 17.07 -6.92
C THR A 82 -12.24 17.09 -7.26
N ASN A 83 -11.76 15.99 -7.77
CA ASN A 83 -10.34 15.84 -8.05
C ASN A 83 -10.16 15.52 -9.52
N HIS A 84 -9.67 16.46 -10.28
CA HIS A 84 -9.43 16.26 -11.71
C HIS A 84 -7.94 16.04 -11.94
N PRO A 85 -7.45 14.79 -11.75
CA PRO A 85 -6.01 14.52 -11.85
C PRO A 85 -5.41 14.91 -13.18
N ASP A 86 -6.20 14.81 -14.25
CA ASP A 86 -5.75 15.19 -15.58
C ASP A 86 -5.43 16.68 -15.71
N ARG A 87 -5.94 17.50 -14.80
CA ARG A 87 -5.65 18.92 -14.77
C ARG A 87 -4.51 19.27 -13.84
N ARG A 88 -4.02 18.29 -13.10
CA ARG A 88 -2.90 18.52 -12.21
C ARG A 88 -1.63 18.61 -13.01
N ARG A 89 -0.74 19.46 -12.53
CA ARG A 89 0.53 19.68 -13.16
C ARG A 89 1.36 18.40 -13.30
N ASP A 90 1.26 17.54 -12.31
CA ASP A 90 2.03 16.31 -12.24
C ASP A 90 1.27 15.07 -12.65
N PHE A 91 0.06 15.22 -13.20
CA PHE A 91 -0.71 14.08 -13.66
C PHE A 91 0.05 13.35 -14.78
N ARG A 92 0.16 12.03 -14.63
CA ARG A 92 0.89 11.15 -15.54
C ARG A 92 2.40 11.36 -15.60
N LYS A 93 2.93 12.20 -14.75
CA LYS A 93 4.36 12.26 -14.59
C LYS A 93 4.83 11.01 -13.84
N PRO A 94 6.03 10.52 -14.12
CA PRO A 94 6.55 9.39 -13.38
C PRO A 94 6.57 9.67 -11.88
N ILE A 95 6.26 8.64 -11.10
CA ILE A 95 6.39 8.75 -9.66
C ILE A 95 7.87 8.80 -9.34
N SER A 96 8.26 9.72 -8.48
CA SER A 96 9.67 9.89 -8.15
C SER A 96 10.20 8.66 -7.38
N THR A 97 11.49 8.43 -7.50
CA THR A 97 12.16 7.36 -6.76
C THR A 97 11.93 7.53 -5.26
N THR A 98 11.96 8.77 -4.78
CA THR A 98 11.73 9.06 -3.37
C THR A 98 10.34 8.60 -2.93
N SER A 99 9.31 8.89 -3.74
CA SER A 99 7.94 8.48 -3.42
C SER A 99 7.81 6.96 -3.42
N ILE A 100 8.39 6.30 -4.41
CA ILE A 100 8.35 4.84 -4.49
C ILE A 100 9.03 4.24 -3.26
N ASN A 101 10.18 4.77 -2.86
CA ASN A 101 10.89 4.29 -1.69
C ASN A 101 10.07 4.49 -0.41
N ASN A 102 9.32 5.58 -0.32
CA ASN A 102 8.43 5.80 0.82
C ASN A 102 7.32 4.77 0.87
N TYR A 103 6.73 4.43 -0.28
CA TYR A 103 5.72 3.39 -0.35
C TYR A 103 6.30 2.04 0.08
N ILE A 104 7.49 1.71 -0.41
CA ILE A 104 8.16 0.46 -0.05
C ILE A 104 8.40 0.41 1.46
N ARG A 105 8.87 1.50 2.05
CA ARG A 105 9.13 1.58 3.49
C ARG A 105 7.84 1.35 4.28
N ASN A 106 6.76 2.00 3.87
CA ASN A 106 5.48 1.88 4.56
C ASN A 106 4.94 0.45 4.46
N LEU A 107 5.05 -0.17 3.28
CA LEU A 107 4.67 -1.57 3.11
C LEU A 107 5.51 -2.48 3.99
N ARG A 108 6.81 -2.21 4.10
CA ARG A 108 7.70 -3.03 4.93
C ARG A 108 7.31 -2.97 6.40
N VAL A 109 6.94 -1.80 6.90
CA VAL A 109 6.50 -1.66 8.30
C VAL A 109 5.26 -2.53 8.55
N PHE A 110 4.31 -2.49 7.64
CA PHE A 110 3.07 -3.28 7.76
C PHE A 110 3.34 -4.79 7.73
N PHE A 111 4.09 -5.25 6.73
CA PHE A 111 4.34 -6.69 6.60
C PHE A 111 5.28 -7.21 7.68
N ASN A 112 6.20 -6.39 8.17
CA ASN A 112 7.00 -6.75 9.34
C ASN A 112 6.12 -6.92 10.57
N TRP A 113 5.13 -6.06 10.74
CA TRP A 113 4.18 -6.18 11.83
C TRP A 113 3.36 -7.46 11.72
N LEU A 114 2.85 -7.78 10.52
CA LEU A 114 2.12 -9.03 10.29
C LEU A 114 2.98 -10.24 10.61
N ASP A 115 4.23 -10.21 10.21
CA ASP A 115 5.17 -11.30 10.45
C ASP A 115 5.42 -11.45 11.96
N ARG A 116 5.65 -10.36 12.63
CA ARG A 116 5.93 -10.36 14.08
C ARG A 116 4.73 -10.84 14.89
N GLU A 117 3.52 -10.57 14.41
CA GLU A 117 2.30 -11.02 15.07
C GLU A 117 1.89 -12.44 14.65
N TYR A 118 2.73 -13.11 13.89
CA TYR A 118 2.46 -14.47 13.37
C TYR A 118 1.21 -14.55 12.51
N THR A 119 0.78 -13.44 11.93
CA THR A 119 -0.39 -13.41 11.06
C THR A 119 -0.07 -14.05 9.71
N ILE A 120 1.14 -13.86 9.23
CA ILE A 120 1.61 -14.45 7.98
C ILE A 120 2.82 -15.34 8.27
N LYS A 121 2.99 -16.36 7.44
CA LYS A 121 4.11 -17.30 7.60
C LYS A 121 5.35 -16.85 6.86
N ARG A 122 5.19 -16.06 5.82
CA ARG A 122 6.29 -15.60 5.00
C ARG A 122 6.13 -14.10 4.73
N ASN A 123 7.17 -13.36 5.02
CA ASN A 123 7.15 -11.91 4.84
C ASN A 123 7.55 -11.57 3.40
N PRO A 124 6.61 -11.01 2.59
CA PRO A 124 6.88 -10.72 1.20
C PRO A 124 7.89 -9.59 0.99
N MET A 125 8.17 -8.81 2.03
CA MET A 125 9.11 -7.70 1.93
C MET A 125 10.55 -8.08 2.27
N LYS A 126 10.76 -9.31 2.71
CA LYS A 126 12.07 -9.72 3.24
C LYS A 126 13.21 -9.56 2.24
N LYS A 127 12.93 -9.80 0.97
CA LYS A 127 13.94 -9.69 -0.09
C LYS A 127 13.79 -8.45 -0.95
N ILE A 128 12.94 -7.53 -0.54
CA ILE A 128 12.74 -6.27 -1.27
C ILE A 128 13.66 -5.21 -0.68
N PHE A 129 14.35 -4.50 -1.56
CA PHE A 129 15.29 -3.46 -1.13
C PHE A 129 14.72 -2.08 -1.28
#